data_0b7c75b34a5a3e3f8ce91e3820e60f98
#
_entry.id   0b7c75b34a5a3e3f8ce91e3820e60f98
#
_cell.length_a   1.000
_cell.length_b   1.000
_cell.length_c   1.000
_cell.angle_alpha   90.00
_cell.angle_beta   90.00
_cell.angle_gamma   90.00
#
_symmetry.space_group_name_H-M   'P 1'
#
loop_
_entity.id
_entity.type
_entity.pdbx_description
1 polymer ?
#
loop_
_entity_poly.entity_id
_entity_poly.type
_entity_poly.pdbx_seq_one_letter_code
_entity_poly.pdbx_strand_id
1 'polypeptide(L)'
;MVTVVLSLKTLIKFYFHNNMTIELIKSGGDHRGKILFFKSEHLKINFFELKKNYARGGHYHDYPITYVLISGKIQHRTKFLDSEKEIIEELSAPAIIKISPNTSNLIISINNSLFLEMFDAEYGSKLYHRYRNIVIEKNKMHNHIEFNSSLNVENEFEDSRGKMFFLKFNGKNFNLIELKKNYARGGHYHKFESEHIVLDGEIEYFENNLETDSESKKIITNPEIIITKPYIAHMFFGLKNSYFIESFLGKYEAIFYDNYRKIVEEKMSN
;
A
#
# COMPACT_ATOMS: atom_id res chain seq x y z
N MET A 1 10.28 -9.76 -51.67
CA MET A 1 9.36 -10.15 -50.59
C MET A 1 10.20 -10.77 -49.48
N VAL A 2 10.53 -10.01 -48.43
CA VAL A 2 11.36 -10.50 -47.32
C VAL A 2 10.41 -10.93 -46.20
N THR A 3 10.31 -12.24 -46.02
CA THR A 3 9.51 -12.81 -44.94
C THR A 3 10.32 -12.78 -43.66
N VAL A 4 9.94 -11.88 -42.74
CA VAL A 4 10.54 -11.82 -41.38
C VAL A 4 9.93 -12.94 -40.56
N VAL A 5 10.67 -14.02 -40.35
CA VAL A 5 10.31 -15.09 -39.42
C VAL A 5 10.67 -14.64 -38.00
N LEU A 6 9.72 -14.11 -37.27
CA LEU A 6 9.87 -13.86 -35.83
C LEU A 6 9.95 -15.23 -35.11
N SER A 7 11.00 -15.43 -34.33
CA SER A 7 11.22 -16.67 -33.61
C SER A 7 10.08 -16.92 -32.59
N LEU A 8 9.71 -18.18 -32.38
CA LEU A 8 8.72 -18.58 -31.35
C LEU A 8 9.02 -17.97 -29.95
N LYS A 9 10.31 -17.79 -29.62
CA LYS A 9 10.74 -17.13 -28.38
C LYS A 9 10.33 -15.67 -28.31
N THR A 10 10.28 -14.95 -29.41
CA THR A 10 9.85 -13.55 -29.50
C THR A 10 8.33 -13.44 -29.42
N LEU A 11 7.60 -14.38 -30.04
CA LEU A 11 6.14 -14.48 -29.93
C LEU A 11 5.70 -14.86 -28.50
N ILE A 12 6.38 -15.79 -27.85
CA ILE A 12 6.11 -16.17 -26.46
C ILE A 12 6.34 -14.97 -25.53
N LYS A 13 7.39 -14.16 -25.75
CA LYS A 13 7.60 -12.93 -24.99
C LYS A 13 6.48 -11.88 -25.18
N PHE A 14 5.85 -11.82 -26.35
CA PHE A 14 4.72 -10.91 -26.63
C PHE A 14 3.40 -11.39 -26.01
N TYR A 15 3.18 -12.70 -25.86
CA TYR A 15 1.96 -13.25 -25.26
C TYR A 15 1.97 -13.28 -23.72
N PHE A 16 3.16 -13.26 -23.09
CA PHE A 16 3.30 -13.19 -21.63
C PHE A 16 3.40 -11.75 -21.07
N HIS A 17 3.21 -10.70 -21.92
CA HIS A 17 3.42 -9.31 -21.51
C HIS A 17 2.16 -8.60 -21.00
N ASN A 18 1.07 -9.30 -20.69
CA ASN A 18 -0.18 -8.70 -20.24
C ASN A 18 -0.56 -8.96 -18.77
N ASN A 19 0.40 -9.34 -17.92
CA ASN A 19 0.19 -9.37 -16.47
C ASN A 19 1.43 -8.79 -15.79
N MET A 20 1.59 -7.45 -15.86
CA MET A 20 2.66 -6.83 -15.08
C MET A 20 2.33 -6.96 -13.60
N THR A 21 3.07 -7.84 -12.92
CA THR A 21 3.08 -7.93 -11.47
C THR A 21 3.59 -6.62 -10.86
N ILE A 22 3.25 -6.37 -9.62
CA ILE A 22 3.81 -5.22 -8.90
C ILE A 22 5.32 -5.34 -8.78
N GLU A 23 6.03 -4.25 -9.08
CA GLU A 23 7.50 -4.19 -9.08
C GLU A 23 8.01 -3.01 -8.27
N LEU A 24 9.11 -3.22 -7.54
CA LEU A 24 9.90 -2.14 -6.94
C LEU A 24 10.78 -1.52 -8.04
N ILE A 25 10.38 -0.36 -8.54
CA ILE A 25 11.06 0.34 -9.65
C ILE A 25 12.31 1.07 -9.17
N LYS A 26 12.24 1.68 -7.98
CA LYS A 26 13.28 2.54 -7.45
C LYS A 26 13.18 2.68 -5.94
N SER A 27 14.32 2.83 -5.29
CA SER A 27 14.41 3.34 -3.93
C SER A 27 15.25 4.62 -3.90
N GLY A 28 14.93 5.53 -3.01
CA GLY A 28 15.66 6.76 -2.80
C GLY A 28 15.36 7.34 -1.42
N GLY A 29 15.86 8.52 -1.15
CA GLY A 29 15.56 9.18 0.11
C GLY A 29 16.40 10.43 0.31
N ASP A 30 16.09 11.12 1.38
CA ASP A 30 16.79 12.30 1.86
C ASP A 30 16.74 12.34 3.40
N HIS A 31 17.18 13.43 4.00
CA HIS A 31 17.18 13.61 5.46
C HIS A 31 15.79 13.43 6.12
N ARG A 32 14.70 13.51 5.35
CA ARG A 32 13.32 13.30 5.83
C ARG A 32 12.95 11.82 5.96
N GLY A 33 13.63 10.93 5.24
CA GLY A 33 13.39 9.51 5.23
C GLY A 33 13.43 8.91 3.82
N LYS A 34 13.31 7.59 3.76
CA LYS A 34 13.37 6.78 2.55
C LYS A 34 12.06 6.82 1.76
N ILE A 35 12.17 6.59 0.47
CA ILE A 35 11.04 6.43 -0.44
C ILE A 35 11.24 5.14 -1.23
N LEU A 36 10.19 4.32 -1.34
CA LEU A 36 10.14 3.16 -2.22
C LEU A 36 9.06 3.40 -3.26
N PHE A 37 9.41 3.23 -4.54
CA PHE A 37 8.51 3.42 -5.67
C PHE A 37 8.14 2.07 -6.25
N PHE A 38 6.87 1.70 -6.12
CA PHE A 38 6.30 0.51 -6.74
C PHE A 38 5.38 0.90 -7.88
N LYS A 39 5.29 0.02 -8.86
CA LYS A 39 4.40 0.16 -10.01
C LYS A 39 3.78 -1.19 -10.35
N SER A 40 2.50 -1.20 -10.65
CA SER A 40 1.79 -2.28 -11.31
C SER A 40 1.35 -1.84 -12.71
N GLU A 41 0.48 -2.60 -13.36
CA GLU A 41 -0.05 -2.27 -14.69
C GLU A 41 -0.66 -0.87 -14.77
N HIS A 42 -1.49 -0.49 -13.80
CA HIS A 42 -2.21 0.78 -13.78
C HIS A 42 -1.93 1.62 -12.52
N LEU A 43 -1.46 1.01 -11.43
CA LEU A 43 -1.34 1.68 -10.14
C LEU A 43 0.12 1.98 -9.80
N LYS A 44 0.39 3.20 -9.37
CA LYS A 44 1.66 3.61 -8.74
C LYS A 44 1.45 3.68 -7.23
N ILE A 45 2.36 3.03 -6.48
CA ILE A 45 2.32 2.96 -5.01
C ILE A 45 3.68 3.42 -4.49
N ASN A 46 3.73 4.58 -3.85
CA ASN A 46 4.96 5.15 -3.31
C ASN A 46 4.91 5.11 -1.79
N PHE A 47 5.82 4.39 -1.15
CA PHE A 47 5.97 4.42 0.30
C PHE A 47 6.90 5.54 0.72
N PHE A 48 6.48 6.32 1.69
CA PHE A 48 7.24 7.43 2.26
C PHE A 48 7.47 7.22 3.75
N GLU A 49 8.71 7.04 4.13
CA GLU A 49 9.14 7.33 5.49
C GLU A 49 9.17 8.83 5.69
N LEU A 50 8.63 9.29 6.81
CA LEU A 50 8.70 10.69 7.22
C LEU A 50 9.07 10.76 8.69
N LYS A 51 10.28 11.24 8.96
CA LYS A 51 10.80 11.40 10.32
C LYS A 51 10.04 12.51 11.07
N LYS A 52 10.04 12.41 12.38
CA LYS A 52 9.40 13.38 13.28
C LYS A 52 9.78 14.81 12.92
N ASN A 53 8.80 15.71 12.91
CA ASN A 53 8.89 17.14 12.62
C ASN A 53 9.24 17.53 11.18
N TYR A 54 9.47 16.58 10.29
CA TYR A 54 9.61 16.86 8.86
C TYR A 54 8.26 16.94 8.15
N ALA A 55 8.28 17.54 6.96
CA ALA A 55 7.10 17.74 6.13
C ALA A 55 7.31 17.30 4.69
N ARG A 56 6.23 16.81 4.06
CA ARG A 56 6.11 16.51 2.62
C ARG A 56 4.83 17.11 2.06
N GLY A 57 4.75 17.25 0.72
CA GLY A 57 3.60 17.87 0.05
C GLY A 57 3.88 19.31 -0.36
N GLY A 58 2.86 20.18 -0.27
CA GLY A 58 2.91 21.55 -0.76
C GLY A 58 2.72 21.64 -2.27
N HIS A 59 2.00 20.69 -2.85
CA HIS A 59 1.63 20.62 -4.25
C HIS A 59 0.21 20.07 -4.39
N TYR A 60 -0.33 20.15 -5.59
CA TYR A 60 -1.61 19.58 -5.98
C TYR A 60 -1.51 18.92 -7.36
N HIS A 61 -2.48 18.07 -7.66
CA HIS A 61 -2.58 17.32 -8.90
C HIS A 61 -3.93 17.59 -9.57
N ASP A 62 -4.04 17.30 -10.84
CA ASP A 62 -5.28 17.34 -11.61
C ASP A 62 -5.99 15.98 -11.66
N TYR A 63 -5.48 15.00 -10.90
CA TYR A 63 -6.04 13.68 -10.69
C TYR A 63 -6.18 13.37 -9.17
N PRO A 64 -7.03 12.41 -8.79
CA PRO A 64 -7.19 12.02 -7.39
C PRO A 64 -5.96 11.25 -6.88
N ILE A 65 -5.66 11.42 -5.60
CA ILE A 65 -4.63 10.66 -4.88
C ILE A 65 -5.24 10.06 -3.63
N THR A 66 -4.82 8.85 -3.29
CA THR A 66 -5.11 8.26 -1.99
C THR A 66 -3.82 8.11 -1.19
N TYR A 67 -3.83 8.65 0.03
CA TYR A 67 -2.80 8.36 1.03
C TYR A 67 -3.31 7.33 2.01
N VAL A 68 -2.43 6.43 2.43
CA VAL A 68 -2.69 5.47 3.52
C VAL A 68 -1.60 5.62 4.56
N LEU A 69 -1.96 6.07 5.75
CA LEU A 69 -1.06 6.12 6.89
C LEU A 69 -0.98 4.72 7.51
N ILE A 70 0.18 4.08 7.42
CA ILE A 70 0.43 2.70 7.86
C ILE A 70 0.97 2.66 9.30
N SER A 71 1.76 3.66 9.66
CA SER A 71 2.36 3.73 10.99
C SER A 71 2.61 5.18 11.38
N GLY A 72 2.48 5.48 12.67
CA GLY A 72 2.78 6.79 13.21
C GLY A 72 1.57 7.72 13.34
N LYS A 73 1.88 9.00 13.54
CA LYS A 73 0.90 10.08 13.69
C LYS A 73 1.35 11.30 12.89
N ILE A 74 0.43 11.91 12.16
CA ILE A 74 0.68 13.06 11.28
C ILE A 74 -0.31 14.19 11.56
N GLN A 75 0.10 15.44 11.29
CA GLN A 75 -0.81 16.52 10.99
C GLN A 75 -0.99 16.58 9.47
N HIS A 76 -2.20 16.44 9.01
CA HIS A 76 -2.57 16.56 7.60
C HIS A 76 -3.30 17.88 7.38
N ARG A 77 -2.93 18.61 6.31
CA ARG A 77 -3.60 19.84 5.90
C ARG A 77 -4.04 19.71 4.46
N THR A 78 -5.28 20.08 4.22
CA THR A 78 -5.91 20.06 2.89
C THR A 78 -6.44 21.45 2.55
N LYS A 79 -6.01 22.03 1.41
CA LYS A 79 -6.55 23.28 0.88
C LYS A 79 -7.24 23.04 -0.44
N PHE A 80 -8.54 23.32 -0.49
CA PHE A 80 -9.33 23.29 -1.72
C PHE A 80 -9.05 24.60 -2.50
N LEU A 81 -8.55 24.47 -3.72
CA LEU A 81 -8.06 25.62 -4.48
C LEU A 81 -9.19 26.46 -5.13
N ASP A 82 -10.37 25.88 -5.25
CA ASP A 82 -11.57 26.52 -5.76
C ASP A 82 -12.38 27.24 -4.68
N SER A 83 -11.91 27.18 -3.43
CA SER A 83 -12.60 27.78 -2.29
C SER A 83 -11.62 28.24 -1.21
N GLU A 84 -12.10 29.02 -0.23
CA GLU A 84 -11.31 29.40 0.96
C GLU A 84 -11.20 28.26 1.99
N LYS A 85 -11.82 27.10 1.74
CA LYS A 85 -11.84 25.98 2.68
C LYS A 85 -10.45 25.38 2.86
N GLU A 86 -10.02 25.29 4.10
CA GLU A 86 -8.83 24.57 4.57
C GLU A 86 -9.23 23.63 5.70
N ILE A 87 -8.73 22.40 5.69
CA ILE A 87 -8.91 21.41 6.75
C ILE A 87 -7.53 21.11 7.33
N ILE A 88 -7.44 21.13 8.66
CA ILE A 88 -6.25 20.73 9.42
C ILE A 88 -6.69 19.70 10.44
N GLU A 89 -6.10 18.52 10.36
CA GLU A 89 -6.46 17.40 11.23
C GLU A 89 -5.21 16.63 11.68
N GLU A 90 -5.30 15.99 12.84
CA GLU A 90 -4.30 15.03 13.31
C GLU A 90 -4.84 13.61 13.08
N LEU A 91 -4.05 12.78 12.44
CA LEU A 91 -4.41 11.41 12.11
C LEU A 91 -3.38 10.45 12.72
N SER A 92 -3.90 9.37 13.29
CA SER A 92 -3.11 8.22 13.75
C SER A 92 -3.33 7.04 12.83
N ALA A 93 -2.28 6.24 12.62
CA ALA A 93 -2.37 5.02 11.83
C ALA A 93 -3.23 3.95 12.55
N PRO A 94 -3.95 3.09 11.77
CA PRO A 94 -4.10 3.16 10.33
C PRO A 94 -5.15 4.21 9.90
N ALA A 95 -4.92 4.91 8.78
CA ALA A 95 -5.89 5.88 8.24
C ALA A 95 -5.80 5.98 6.72
N ILE A 96 -6.94 6.24 6.06
CA ILE A 96 -7.04 6.47 4.62
C ILE A 96 -7.48 7.92 4.38
N ILE A 97 -6.75 8.61 3.50
CA ILE A 97 -7.00 10.02 3.13
C ILE A 97 -7.19 10.09 1.62
N LYS A 98 -8.36 10.51 1.17
CA LYS A 98 -8.65 10.69 -0.26
C LYS A 98 -8.54 12.18 -0.61
N ILE A 99 -7.68 12.51 -1.57
CA ILE A 99 -7.44 13.86 -2.07
C ILE A 99 -8.06 13.99 -3.46
N SER A 100 -9.00 14.90 -3.58
CA SER A 100 -9.63 15.22 -4.87
C SER A 100 -8.67 16.00 -5.79
N PRO A 101 -8.87 15.97 -7.11
CA PRO A 101 -8.16 16.85 -8.02
C PRO A 101 -8.20 18.32 -7.59
N ASN A 102 -7.15 19.07 -7.91
CA ASN A 102 -7.02 20.50 -7.59
C ASN A 102 -7.11 20.81 -6.09
N THR A 103 -6.68 19.86 -5.26
CA THR A 103 -6.64 20.02 -3.81
C THR A 103 -5.19 19.89 -3.34
N SER A 104 -4.66 20.95 -2.75
CA SER A 104 -3.30 20.92 -2.20
C SER A 104 -3.28 20.22 -0.86
N ASN A 105 -2.24 19.44 -0.62
CA ASN A 105 -2.04 18.73 0.65
C ASN A 105 -0.67 19.01 1.25
N LEU A 106 -0.58 18.88 2.57
CA LEU A 106 0.63 18.98 3.34
C LEU A 106 0.58 17.97 4.49
N ILE A 107 1.61 17.16 4.61
CA ILE A 107 1.78 16.18 5.68
C ILE A 107 2.96 16.61 6.54
N ILE A 108 2.74 16.77 7.85
CA ILE A 108 3.76 17.05 8.87
C ILE A 108 3.78 15.89 9.85
N SER A 109 4.91 15.24 10.02
CA SER A 109 5.05 14.10 10.91
C SER A 109 5.14 14.53 12.39
N ILE A 110 4.27 13.99 13.23
CA ILE A 110 4.26 14.24 14.70
C ILE A 110 5.23 13.27 15.37
N ASN A 111 5.32 12.05 14.88
CA ASN A 111 6.35 11.07 15.21
C ASN A 111 6.86 10.40 13.93
N ASN A 112 7.86 9.52 14.00
CA ASN A 112 8.30 8.80 12.80
C ASN A 112 7.12 8.06 12.20
N SER A 113 6.79 8.37 10.95
CA SER A 113 5.59 7.90 10.28
C SER A 113 5.93 7.21 8.96
N LEU A 114 5.11 6.24 8.59
CA LEU A 114 5.13 5.59 7.29
C LEU A 114 3.76 5.75 6.66
N PHE A 115 3.72 6.32 5.47
CA PHE A 115 2.53 6.38 4.65
C PHE A 115 2.83 6.00 3.22
N LEU A 116 1.82 5.58 2.49
CA LEU A 116 1.90 5.44 1.04
C LEU A 116 1.01 6.46 0.35
N GLU A 117 1.39 6.77 -0.87
CA GLU A 117 0.63 7.52 -1.86
C GLU A 117 0.32 6.59 -3.02
N MET A 118 -0.92 6.55 -3.46
CA MET A 118 -1.30 5.77 -4.63
C MET A 118 -2.15 6.56 -5.59
N PHE A 119 -1.92 6.36 -6.90
CA PHE A 119 -2.62 7.01 -7.99
C PHE A 119 -2.47 6.23 -9.30
N ASP A 120 -3.44 6.43 -10.18
CA ASP A 120 -3.46 5.88 -11.54
C ASP A 120 -3.40 7.05 -12.54
N ALA A 121 -2.22 7.60 -12.73
CA ALA A 121 -1.96 8.71 -13.67
C ALA A 121 -0.46 8.80 -13.99
N GLU A 122 -0.10 9.51 -15.04
CA GLU A 122 1.27 9.98 -15.19
C GLU A 122 1.55 11.07 -14.14
N TYR A 123 2.74 10.98 -13.51
CA TYR A 123 3.07 11.91 -12.44
C TYR A 123 3.18 13.34 -12.98
N GLY A 124 2.35 14.21 -12.42
CA GLY A 124 2.37 15.64 -12.67
C GLY A 124 1.91 16.39 -11.43
N SER A 125 2.63 17.43 -11.03
CA SER A 125 2.25 18.22 -9.86
C SER A 125 2.47 19.70 -10.08
N LYS A 126 1.62 20.52 -9.45
CA LYS A 126 1.73 21.98 -9.43
C LYS A 126 1.95 22.46 -8.01
N LEU A 127 2.82 23.44 -7.81
CA LEU A 127 3.16 23.92 -6.47
C LEU A 127 2.04 24.79 -5.91
N TYR A 128 1.74 24.58 -4.62
CA TYR A 128 0.97 25.49 -3.79
C TYR A 128 1.93 26.21 -2.82
N HIS A 129 2.29 27.43 -3.15
CA HIS A 129 3.41 28.15 -2.51
C HIS A 129 3.27 28.28 -1.00
N ARG A 130 2.06 28.52 -0.45
CA ARG A 130 1.83 28.61 0.99
C ARG A 130 2.27 27.35 1.73
N TYR A 131 1.86 26.17 1.25
CA TYR A 131 2.26 24.90 1.87
C TYR A 131 3.72 24.55 1.54
N ARG A 132 4.19 24.90 0.34
CA ARG A 132 5.58 24.67 -0.02
C ARG A 132 6.55 25.42 0.89
N ASN A 133 6.23 26.63 1.29
CA ASN A 133 7.03 27.40 2.26
C ASN A 133 7.08 26.69 3.62
N ILE A 134 5.97 26.16 4.11
CA ILE A 134 5.96 25.38 5.36
C ILE A 134 6.85 24.13 5.23
N VAL A 135 6.81 23.41 4.10
CA VAL A 135 7.70 22.26 3.85
C VAL A 135 9.15 22.69 3.90
N ILE A 136 9.51 23.81 3.27
CA ILE A 136 10.88 24.33 3.24
C ILE A 136 11.34 24.71 4.65
N GLU A 137 10.53 25.43 5.41
CA GLU A 137 10.85 25.85 6.79
C GLU A 137 11.04 24.65 7.71
N LYS A 138 10.09 23.72 7.72
CA LYS A 138 10.17 22.50 8.52
C LYS A 138 11.42 21.67 8.21
N ASN A 139 11.79 21.58 6.96
CA ASN A 139 12.93 20.76 6.52
C ASN A 139 14.29 21.45 6.75
N LYS A 140 14.36 22.78 6.72
CA LYS A 140 15.61 23.55 6.98
C LYS A 140 16.11 23.38 8.41
N MET A 141 15.22 23.23 9.38
CA MET A 141 15.57 23.13 10.81
C MET A 141 16.40 21.89 11.16
N HIS A 142 16.56 20.95 10.22
CA HIS A 142 17.15 19.64 10.48
C HIS A 142 18.22 19.21 9.45
N ASN A 143 18.81 20.13 8.71
CA ASN A 143 19.71 19.87 7.56
C ASN A 143 21.04 19.14 7.89
N HIS A 144 21.33 18.83 9.15
CA HIS A 144 22.61 18.22 9.59
C HIS A 144 22.47 16.77 10.07
N ILE A 145 21.33 16.11 9.87
CA ILE A 145 21.14 14.74 10.31
C ILE A 145 21.48 13.80 9.16
N GLU A 146 22.38 12.85 9.41
CA GLU A 146 22.72 11.78 8.46
C GLU A 146 21.46 11.03 8.00
N PHE A 147 21.47 10.60 6.74
CA PHE A 147 20.43 9.75 6.19
C PHE A 147 20.47 8.38 6.89
N ASN A 148 19.55 8.17 7.81
CA ASN A 148 19.31 6.88 8.42
C ASN A 148 17.84 6.52 8.25
N SER A 149 17.56 5.36 7.70
CA SER A 149 16.19 4.89 7.41
C SER A 149 15.88 3.64 8.20
N SER A 150 14.66 3.60 8.73
CA SER A 150 14.08 2.41 9.35
C SER A 150 13.17 1.62 8.39
N LEU A 151 12.94 2.12 7.18
CA LEU A 151 12.16 1.46 6.15
C LEU A 151 13.06 0.55 5.31
N ASN A 152 12.83 -0.76 5.36
CA ASN A 152 13.59 -1.76 4.63
C ASN A 152 12.68 -2.70 3.85
N VAL A 153 13.15 -3.14 2.67
CA VAL A 153 12.64 -4.30 1.96
C VAL A 153 13.49 -5.48 2.43
N GLU A 154 12.88 -6.39 3.17
CA GLU A 154 13.58 -7.55 3.75
C GLU A 154 13.69 -8.70 2.75
N ASN A 155 12.63 -8.91 1.96
CA ASN A 155 12.54 -9.99 0.99
C ASN A 155 11.39 -9.73 0.00
N GLU A 156 11.36 -10.53 -1.07
CA GLU A 156 10.22 -10.65 -1.98
C GLU A 156 9.92 -12.11 -2.28
N PHE A 157 8.69 -12.41 -2.62
CA PHE A 157 8.20 -13.73 -2.99
C PHE A 157 7.16 -13.62 -4.10
N GLU A 158 7.20 -14.54 -5.06
CA GLU A 158 6.25 -14.59 -6.17
C GLU A 158 5.79 -16.03 -6.41
N ASP A 159 4.49 -16.20 -6.63
CA ASP A 159 3.87 -17.45 -7.07
C ASP A 159 2.72 -17.17 -8.05
N SER A 160 1.94 -18.19 -8.40
CA SER A 160 0.79 -18.05 -9.33
C SER A 160 -0.24 -16.99 -8.86
N ARG A 161 -0.34 -16.74 -7.56
CA ARG A 161 -1.29 -15.80 -6.95
C ARG A 161 -0.86 -14.34 -7.04
N GLY A 162 0.39 -14.06 -7.40
CA GLY A 162 0.97 -12.73 -7.49
C GLY A 162 2.17 -12.56 -6.56
N LYS A 163 2.70 -11.36 -6.52
CA LYS A 163 3.94 -11.00 -5.83
C LYS A 163 3.68 -10.42 -4.44
N MET A 164 4.63 -10.62 -3.54
CA MET A 164 4.64 -10.07 -2.19
C MET A 164 5.98 -9.44 -1.90
N PHE A 165 5.97 -8.28 -1.24
CA PHE A 165 7.16 -7.65 -0.68
C PHE A 165 7.05 -7.63 0.84
N PHE A 166 8.05 -8.17 1.51
CA PHE A 166 8.18 -8.15 2.96
C PHE A 166 8.95 -6.90 3.36
N LEU A 167 8.29 -6.04 4.12
CA LEU A 167 8.81 -4.73 4.48
C LEU A 167 8.85 -4.59 6.01
N LYS A 168 9.74 -3.73 6.48
CA LYS A 168 9.89 -3.44 7.90
C LYS A 168 10.05 -1.94 8.13
N PHE A 169 9.38 -1.41 9.14
CA PHE A 169 9.50 -0.03 9.56
C PHE A 169 9.38 0.11 11.08
N ASN A 170 10.40 0.67 11.75
CA ASN A 170 10.44 0.86 13.21
C ASN A 170 10.05 -0.41 14.00
N GLY A 171 10.51 -1.59 13.55
CA GLY A 171 10.22 -2.88 14.18
C GLY A 171 8.88 -3.51 13.82
N LYS A 172 7.95 -2.77 13.19
CA LYS A 172 6.70 -3.31 12.65
C LYS A 172 6.98 -3.95 11.29
N ASN A 173 6.49 -5.18 11.11
CA ASN A 173 6.51 -5.85 9.82
C ASN A 173 5.21 -5.55 9.07
N PHE A 174 5.32 -5.42 7.76
CA PHE A 174 4.17 -5.31 6.87
C PHE A 174 4.50 -5.87 5.49
N ASN A 175 3.49 -6.38 4.82
CA ASN A 175 3.63 -7.00 3.52
C ASN A 175 2.80 -6.21 2.51
N LEU A 176 3.41 -5.82 1.39
CA LEU A 176 2.65 -5.36 0.22
C LEU A 176 2.37 -6.60 -0.64
N ILE A 177 1.09 -6.88 -0.86
CA ILE A 177 0.62 -8.13 -1.45
C ILE A 177 -0.19 -7.84 -2.70
N GLU A 178 0.19 -8.47 -3.79
CA GLU A 178 -0.63 -8.64 -4.98
C GLU A 178 -1.45 -9.92 -4.86
N LEU A 179 -2.72 -9.83 -5.21
CA LEU A 179 -3.62 -10.97 -5.34
C LEU A 179 -4.26 -10.93 -6.73
N LYS A 180 -3.85 -11.85 -7.58
CA LYS A 180 -4.40 -11.98 -8.94
C LYS A 180 -5.83 -12.48 -8.92
N LYS A 181 -6.60 -12.09 -9.92
CA LYS A 181 -7.97 -12.54 -10.13
C LYS A 181 -8.07 -14.06 -10.10
N ASN A 182 -9.12 -14.59 -9.47
CA ASN A 182 -9.45 -16.01 -9.30
C ASN A 182 -8.51 -16.79 -8.36
N TYR A 183 -7.54 -16.14 -7.74
CA TYR A 183 -6.70 -16.75 -6.72
C TYR A 183 -7.16 -16.37 -5.31
N ALA A 184 -6.69 -17.13 -4.32
CA ALA A 184 -6.97 -16.86 -2.90
C ALA A 184 -5.69 -16.82 -2.07
N ARG A 185 -5.68 -15.98 -1.01
CA ARG A 185 -4.63 -15.92 0.01
C ARG A 185 -5.24 -15.97 1.40
N GLY A 186 -4.43 -16.31 2.40
CA GLY A 186 -4.89 -16.54 3.77
C GLY A 186 -5.21 -18.02 4.00
N GLY A 187 -6.41 -18.33 4.49
CA GLY A 187 -6.78 -19.68 4.93
C GLY A 187 -6.16 -20.05 6.26
N HIS A 188 -6.01 -19.07 7.15
CA HIS A 188 -5.39 -19.23 8.45
C HIS A 188 -5.96 -18.22 9.46
N TYR A 189 -5.57 -18.38 10.72
CA TYR A 189 -5.81 -17.41 11.78
C TYR A 189 -4.53 -17.14 12.56
N HIS A 190 -4.55 -16.06 13.34
CA HIS A 190 -3.44 -15.67 14.22
C HIS A 190 -3.89 -15.65 15.69
N LYS A 191 -2.95 -15.79 16.61
CA LYS A 191 -3.15 -15.56 18.05
C LYS A 191 -2.99 -14.10 18.46
N PHE A 192 -2.75 -13.21 17.48
CA PHE A 192 -2.59 -11.78 17.64
C PHE A 192 -3.49 -11.05 16.63
N GLU A 193 -3.69 -9.76 16.86
CA GLU A 193 -4.40 -8.88 15.94
C GLU A 193 -3.54 -8.56 14.72
N SER A 194 -4.12 -8.66 13.53
CA SER A 194 -3.51 -8.23 12.27
C SER A 194 -4.35 -7.14 11.60
N GLU A 195 -3.67 -6.25 10.90
CA GLU A 195 -4.30 -5.18 10.13
C GLU A 195 -4.16 -5.49 8.65
N HIS A 196 -5.25 -5.41 7.90
CA HIS A 196 -5.24 -5.51 6.44
C HIS A 196 -5.79 -4.22 5.86
N ILE A 197 -5.13 -3.68 4.87
CA ILE A 197 -5.56 -2.46 4.18
C ILE A 197 -5.66 -2.80 2.71
N VAL A 198 -6.88 -2.99 2.22
CA VAL A 198 -7.13 -3.15 0.78
C VAL A 198 -6.89 -1.81 0.12
N LEU A 199 -6.02 -1.77 -0.88
CA LEU A 199 -5.59 -0.56 -1.57
C LEU A 199 -6.38 -0.35 -2.85
N ASP A 200 -6.49 -1.40 -3.66
CA ASP A 200 -7.13 -1.34 -4.98
C ASP A 200 -7.59 -2.74 -5.42
N GLY A 201 -8.52 -2.77 -6.38
CA GLY A 201 -9.08 -3.99 -6.94
C GLY A 201 -10.45 -4.35 -6.39
N GLU A 202 -10.78 -5.63 -6.42
CA GLU A 202 -12.03 -6.18 -5.92
C GLU A 202 -11.77 -7.54 -5.27
N ILE A 203 -12.04 -7.63 -3.96
CA ILE A 203 -11.74 -8.79 -3.13
C ILE A 203 -13.01 -9.24 -2.43
N GLU A 204 -13.29 -10.54 -2.44
CA GLU A 204 -14.22 -11.16 -1.51
C GLU A 204 -13.43 -11.58 -0.27
N TYR A 205 -13.75 -10.98 0.86
CA TYR A 205 -13.13 -11.25 2.16
C TYR A 205 -14.03 -12.16 2.97
N PHE A 206 -13.46 -13.25 3.47
CA PHE A 206 -14.12 -14.25 4.32
C PHE A 206 -13.49 -14.23 5.70
N GLU A 207 -14.32 -14.35 6.73
CA GLU A 207 -13.87 -14.55 8.10
C GLU A 207 -14.76 -15.56 8.83
N ASN A 208 -14.14 -16.35 9.71
CA ASN A 208 -14.83 -17.24 10.63
C ASN A 208 -14.29 -17.01 12.04
N ASN A 209 -15.17 -16.70 12.96
CA ASN A 209 -14.84 -16.60 14.38
C ASN A 209 -14.80 -18.00 14.98
N LEU A 210 -13.61 -18.50 15.33
CA LEU A 210 -13.42 -19.87 15.83
C LEU A 210 -14.01 -20.12 17.21
N GLU A 211 -14.34 -19.08 17.97
CA GLU A 211 -14.97 -19.21 19.30
C GLU A 211 -16.48 -19.40 19.20
N THR A 212 -17.11 -18.75 18.21
CA THR A 212 -18.58 -18.77 18.03
C THR A 212 -19.02 -19.57 16.82
N ASP A 213 -18.06 -20.03 15.99
CA ASP A 213 -18.27 -20.68 14.69
C ASP A 213 -19.17 -19.85 13.75
N SER A 214 -19.06 -18.54 13.86
CA SER A 214 -19.82 -17.61 13.01
C SER A 214 -19.00 -17.17 11.82
N GLU A 215 -19.53 -17.42 10.63
CA GLU A 215 -18.91 -17.05 9.36
C GLU A 215 -19.54 -15.78 8.80
N SER A 216 -18.74 -14.91 8.23
CA SER A 216 -19.18 -13.76 7.46
C SER A 216 -18.33 -13.58 6.21
N LYS A 217 -18.90 -12.89 5.23
CA LYS A 217 -18.18 -12.48 4.03
C LYS A 217 -18.65 -11.13 3.52
N LYS A 218 -17.73 -10.40 2.86
CA LYS A 218 -18.04 -9.13 2.22
C LYS A 218 -17.20 -8.92 0.97
N ILE A 219 -17.71 -8.12 0.04
CA ILE A 219 -16.96 -7.65 -1.14
C ILE A 219 -16.39 -6.27 -0.82
N ILE A 220 -15.10 -6.10 -1.08
CA ILE A 220 -14.36 -4.86 -0.89
C ILE A 220 -13.93 -4.35 -2.27
N THR A 221 -14.35 -3.14 -2.63
CA THR A 221 -14.08 -2.51 -3.93
C THR A 221 -13.34 -1.19 -3.83
N ASN A 222 -13.13 -0.67 -2.62
CA ASN A 222 -12.48 0.62 -2.34
C ASN A 222 -11.39 0.43 -1.28
N PRO A 223 -10.46 1.37 -1.15
CA PRO A 223 -9.55 1.34 -0.02
C PRO A 223 -10.32 1.23 1.30
N GLU A 224 -10.04 0.16 2.03
CA GLU A 224 -10.69 -0.19 3.30
C GLU A 224 -9.70 -0.81 4.29
N ILE A 225 -9.85 -0.46 5.56
CA ILE A 225 -9.07 -1.02 6.67
C ILE A 225 -9.88 -2.13 7.33
N ILE A 226 -9.26 -3.30 7.49
CA ILE A 226 -9.81 -4.47 8.17
C ILE A 226 -8.90 -4.80 9.36
N ILE A 227 -9.46 -4.83 10.55
CA ILE A 227 -8.78 -5.30 11.76
C ILE A 227 -9.27 -6.71 12.06
N THR A 228 -8.38 -7.68 11.87
CA THR A 228 -8.65 -9.09 12.15
C THR A 228 -8.18 -9.41 13.55
N LYS A 229 -9.14 -9.72 14.45
CA LYS A 229 -8.85 -10.05 15.84
C LYS A 229 -8.22 -11.44 15.99
N PRO A 230 -7.56 -11.75 17.11
CA PRO A 230 -7.09 -13.09 17.40
C PRO A 230 -8.20 -14.13 17.22
N TYR A 231 -7.84 -15.33 16.74
CA TYR A 231 -8.73 -16.48 16.51
C TYR A 231 -9.85 -16.24 15.47
N ILE A 232 -9.71 -15.22 14.63
CA ILE A 232 -10.55 -15.05 13.43
C ILE A 232 -9.79 -15.64 12.23
N ALA A 233 -10.29 -16.78 11.73
CA ALA A 233 -9.81 -17.34 10.47
C ALA A 233 -10.25 -16.46 9.32
N HIS A 234 -9.34 -16.16 8.38
CA HIS A 234 -9.63 -15.25 7.28
C HIS A 234 -9.02 -15.71 5.96
N MET A 235 -9.68 -15.30 4.88
CA MET A 235 -9.27 -15.56 3.50
C MET A 235 -9.69 -14.41 2.59
N PHE A 236 -8.81 -14.09 1.65
CA PHE A 236 -9.03 -13.11 0.58
C PHE A 236 -9.13 -13.84 -0.75
N PHE A 237 -10.20 -13.63 -1.50
CA PHE A 237 -10.37 -14.15 -2.86
C PHE A 237 -10.44 -13.00 -3.84
N GLY A 238 -9.55 -12.97 -4.84
CA GLY A 238 -9.46 -11.92 -5.85
C GLY A 238 -10.56 -12.04 -6.91
N LEU A 239 -11.52 -11.14 -6.89
CA LEU A 239 -12.51 -10.99 -7.97
C LEU A 239 -11.92 -10.21 -9.15
N LYS A 240 -10.95 -9.32 -8.87
CA LYS A 240 -10.05 -8.66 -9.81
C LYS A 240 -8.61 -8.74 -9.31
N ASN A 241 -7.63 -8.37 -10.15
CA ASN A 241 -6.29 -8.12 -9.66
C ASN A 241 -6.34 -7.03 -8.59
N SER A 242 -5.79 -7.33 -7.43
CA SER A 242 -5.97 -6.51 -6.24
C SER A 242 -4.67 -6.36 -5.47
N TYR A 243 -4.55 -5.27 -4.73
CA TYR A 243 -3.39 -4.95 -3.91
C TYR A 243 -3.84 -4.64 -2.48
N PHE A 244 -3.15 -5.21 -1.51
CA PHE A 244 -3.42 -4.91 -0.11
C PHE A 244 -2.15 -4.97 0.74
N ILE A 245 -2.21 -4.36 1.91
CA ILE A 245 -1.18 -4.45 2.94
C ILE A 245 -1.70 -5.33 4.06
N GLU A 246 -0.84 -6.22 4.54
CA GLU A 246 -0.99 -6.92 5.81
C GLU A 246 0.07 -6.40 6.77
N SER A 247 -0.31 -6.05 7.99
CA SER A 247 0.63 -5.61 9.02
C SER A 247 0.33 -6.26 10.37
N PHE A 248 1.41 -6.53 11.12
CA PHE A 248 1.35 -7.17 12.43
C PHE A 248 2.54 -6.77 13.29
N LEU A 249 2.39 -6.92 14.60
CA LEU A 249 3.47 -6.70 15.56
C LEU A 249 4.14 -8.05 15.90
N GLY A 250 5.46 -8.05 15.93
CA GLY A 250 6.23 -9.22 16.35
C GLY A 250 6.48 -10.23 15.22
N LYS A 251 6.64 -11.49 15.62
CA LYS A 251 6.91 -12.59 14.69
C LYS A 251 5.61 -13.06 14.04
N TYR A 252 5.66 -13.25 12.73
CA TYR A 252 4.55 -13.82 11.99
C TYR A 252 4.35 -15.30 12.40
N GLU A 253 3.15 -15.62 12.85
CA GLU A 253 2.70 -16.98 13.11
C GLU A 253 1.28 -17.14 12.57
N ALA A 254 1.10 -18.09 11.65
CA ALA A 254 -0.18 -18.42 11.06
C ALA A 254 -0.53 -19.88 11.38
N ILE A 255 -1.76 -20.13 11.80
CA ILE A 255 -2.29 -21.48 12.04
C ILE A 255 -3.34 -21.73 10.97
N PHE A 256 -3.17 -22.79 10.18
CA PHE A 256 -4.08 -23.10 9.09
C PHE A 256 -5.48 -23.41 9.61
N TYR A 257 -6.47 -22.87 8.90
CA TYR A 257 -7.88 -23.21 9.06
C TYR A 257 -8.32 -24.05 7.87
N ASP A 258 -8.54 -25.33 8.09
CA ASP A 258 -8.69 -26.34 7.03
C ASP A 258 -9.75 -26.00 5.99
N ASN A 259 -10.89 -25.41 6.41
CA ASN A 259 -11.97 -25.08 5.48
C ASN A 259 -11.53 -24.03 4.44
N TYR A 260 -10.84 -22.98 4.88
CA TYR A 260 -10.35 -21.95 3.97
C TYR A 260 -9.04 -22.37 3.28
N ARG A 261 -8.21 -23.15 3.97
CA ARG A 261 -6.95 -23.63 3.41
C ARG A 261 -7.15 -24.50 2.18
N LYS A 262 -8.12 -25.38 2.18
CA LYS A 262 -8.52 -26.20 1.02
C LYS A 262 -8.88 -25.33 -0.19
N ILE A 263 -9.67 -24.28 0.02
CA ILE A 263 -10.04 -23.35 -1.06
C ILE A 263 -8.79 -22.65 -1.62
N VAL A 264 -7.88 -22.19 -0.76
CA VAL A 264 -6.63 -21.55 -1.20
C VAL A 264 -5.79 -22.50 -2.04
N GLU A 265 -5.65 -23.77 -1.63
CA GLU A 265 -4.87 -24.79 -2.35
C GLU A 265 -5.50 -25.21 -3.67
N GLU A 266 -6.82 -25.38 -3.73
CA GLU A 266 -7.55 -25.65 -4.97
C GLU A 266 -7.37 -24.51 -5.99
N LYS A 267 -7.42 -23.25 -5.53
CA LYS A 267 -7.22 -22.08 -6.39
C LYS A 267 -5.76 -21.88 -6.84
N MET A 268 -4.79 -22.52 -6.18
CA MET A 268 -3.39 -22.52 -6.63
C MET A 268 -3.11 -23.58 -7.70
N SER A 269 -3.93 -24.62 -7.77
CA SER A 269 -3.72 -25.79 -8.65
C SER A 269 -4.37 -25.63 -10.03
N ASN A 270 -5.18 -24.58 -10.22
CA ASN A 270 -5.85 -24.23 -11.47
C ASN A 270 -5.12 -23.09 -12.18
#